data_3b44aec148af631ce775adb60fa2d12e
#
_entry.id   3b44aec148af631ce775adb60fa2d12e
#
_cell.length_a   1.000
_cell.length_b   1.000
_cell.length_c   1.000
_cell.angle_alpha   90.00
_cell.angle_beta   90.00
_cell.angle_gamma   90.00
#
_symmetry.space_group_name_H-M   'P 1'
#
loop_
_entity.id
_entity.type
_entity.pdbx_description
1 polymer ?
#
loop_
_entity_poly.entity_id
_entity_poly.type
_entity_poly.pdbx_seq_one_letter_code
_entity_poly.pdbx_strand_id
1 'polypeptide(L)'
;MHLKDLKKKSPADLVAMAEELGIEGASTLRKQELMFSILKVQAENGEEIMGQGTIEVLPDGFGFLRSPEANYLAGPDDIYVSPNQVRKFGLRTGDTVEGEIRGPKDGERYFALVRLISVNFDEPDAVRHRVNFDNLTPLYPDEKLTLDSADPTVKDKSARVIDIISPQGKGQRALIVAPPRTGKTVLLQNIAR
;
A
#
# COMPACT_ATOMS: atom_id res chain seq x y z
N MET A 1 -8.05 16.25 8.48
CA MET A 1 -6.57 16.17 8.37
C MET A 1 -6.13 14.74 8.01
N HIS A 2 -5.04 14.55 7.20
CA HIS A 2 -4.56 13.21 6.86
C HIS A 2 -3.43 12.74 7.79
N LEU A 3 -3.57 11.55 8.36
CA LEU A 3 -2.54 10.90 9.18
C LEU A 3 -1.20 10.76 8.43
N LYS A 4 -1.25 10.51 7.11
CA LYS A 4 -0.09 10.41 6.24
C LYS A 4 0.74 11.71 6.19
N ASP A 5 0.09 12.86 6.22
CA ASP A 5 0.78 14.16 6.17
C ASP A 5 1.48 14.47 7.50
N LEU A 6 0.88 14.06 8.63
CA LEU A 6 1.53 14.10 9.94
C LEU A 6 2.79 13.22 9.99
N LYS A 7 2.72 12.01 9.43
CA LYS A 7 3.87 11.08 9.41
C LYS A 7 5.08 11.63 8.64
N LYS A 8 4.84 12.45 7.61
CA LYS A 8 5.90 13.07 6.78
C LYS A 8 6.57 14.26 7.44
N LYS A 9 5.94 14.89 8.45
CA LYS A 9 6.51 16.05 9.14
C LYS A 9 7.77 15.67 9.93
N SER A 10 8.70 16.64 10.03
CA SER A 10 9.88 16.49 10.87
C SER A 10 9.50 16.46 12.35
N PRO A 11 10.32 15.86 13.22
CA PRO A 11 10.07 15.92 14.67
C PRO A 11 9.93 17.35 15.21
N ALA A 12 10.71 18.29 14.69
CA ALA A 12 10.65 19.71 15.09
C ALA A 12 9.30 20.35 14.72
N ASP A 13 8.79 20.10 13.51
CA ASP A 13 7.49 20.63 13.07
C ASP A 13 6.33 20.03 13.87
N LEU A 14 6.45 18.76 14.27
CA LEU A 14 5.45 18.10 15.11
C LEU A 14 5.43 18.68 16.53
N VAL A 15 6.60 18.99 17.09
CA VAL A 15 6.70 19.64 18.40
C VAL A 15 6.07 21.03 18.36
N ALA A 16 6.40 21.86 17.35
CA ALA A 16 5.81 23.18 17.17
C ALA A 16 4.27 23.10 17.07
N MET A 17 3.77 22.17 16.26
CA MET A 17 2.32 21.96 16.10
C MET A 17 1.65 21.48 17.40
N ALA A 18 2.32 20.65 18.18
CA ALA A 18 1.80 20.19 19.47
C ALA A 18 1.75 21.32 20.51
N GLU A 19 2.76 22.20 20.53
CA GLU A 19 2.79 23.38 21.38
C GLU A 19 1.68 24.38 21.01
N GLU A 20 1.42 24.60 19.71
CA GLU A 20 0.28 25.41 19.23
C GLU A 20 -1.08 24.84 19.69
N LEU A 21 -1.19 23.51 19.77
CA LEU A 21 -2.38 22.82 20.27
C LEU A 21 -2.47 22.74 21.80
N GLY A 22 -1.49 23.30 22.53
CA GLY A 22 -1.48 23.34 23.99
C GLY A 22 -1.09 22.03 24.67
N ILE A 23 -0.39 21.14 23.97
CA ILE A 23 0.08 19.86 24.51
C ILE A 23 1.32 20.10 25.36
N GLU A 24 1.20 19.92 26.68
CA GLU A 24 2.31 20.09 27.61
C GLU A 24 3.36 18.98 27.43
N GLY A 25 4.65 19.35 27.52
CA GLY A 25 5.76 18.40 27.42
C GLY A 25 6.01 17.80 26.05
N ALA A 26 5.52 18.43 24.98
CA ALA A 26 5.65 17.95 23.59
C ALA A 26 7.09 17.59 23.19
N SER A 27 8.09 18.34 23.66
CA SER A 27 9.50 18.11 23.36
C SER A 27 10.11 16.86 24.00
N THR A 28 9.45 16.26 25.00
CA THR A 28 9.91 15.05 25.69
C THR A 28 9.29 13.77 25.15
N LEU A 29 8.22 13.89 24.34
CA LEU A 29 7.49 12.78 23.77
C LEU A 29 8.22 12.18 22.54
N ARG A 30 8.11 10.87 22.37
CA ARG A 30 8.57 10.21 21.15
C ARG A 30 7.66 10.61 19.97
N LYS A 31 8.19 10.58 18.75
CA LYS A 31 7.45 10.96 17.55
C LYS A 31 6.05 10.33 17.46
N GLN A 32 5.92 9.06 17.82
CA GLN A 32 4.63 8.34 17.79
C GLN A 32 3.66 8.84 18.85
N GLU A 33 4.14 9.05 20.08
CA GLU A 33 3.34 9.57 21.18
C GLU A 33 2.88 11.00 20.91
N LEU A 34 3.76 11.80 20.31
CA LEU A 34 3.47 13.17 19.90
C LEU A 34 2.38 13.22 18.83
N MET A 35 2.51 12.40 17.77
CA MET A 35 1.47 12.29 16.73
C MET A 35 0.12 11.83 17.31
N PHE A 36 0.16 10.88 18.24
CA PHE A 36 -1.03 10.38 18.91
C PHE A 36 -1.72 11.49 19.72
N SER A 37 -0.95 12.28 20.49
CA SER A 37 -1.48 13.39 21.27
C SER A 37 -2.08 14.49 20.39
N ILE A 38 -1.41 14.83 19.27
CA ILE A 38 -1.94 15.79 18.29
C ILE A 38 -3.28 15.32 17.72
N LEU A 39 -3.36 14.06 17.29
CA LEU A 39 -4.58 13.50 16.71
C LEU A 39 -5.71 13.41 17.74
N LYS A 40 -5.39 13.13 19.00
CA LYS A 40 -6.39 13.10 20.08
C LYS A 40 -7.01 14.49 20.28
N VAL A 41 -6.19 15.53 20.39
CA VAL A 41 -6.67 16.92 20.56
C VAL A 41 -7.49 17.35 19.33
N GLN A 42 -7.06 17.01 18.12
CA GLN A 42 -7.82 17.33 16.91
C GLN A 42 -9.16 16.60 16.83
N ALA A 43 -9.20 15.32 17.23
CA ALA A 43 -10.45 14.58 17.33
C ALA A 43 -11.42 15.19 18.37
N GLU A 44 -10.89 15.68 19.51
CA GLU A 44 -11.67 16.40 20.53
C GLU A 44 -12.20 17.74 20.02
N ASN A 45 -11.46 18.41 19.12
CA ASN A 45 -11.88 19.64 18.45
C ASN A 45 -12.89 19.41 17.31
N GLY A 46 -13.27 18.14 17.02
CA GLY A 46 -14.26 17.80 16.01
C GLY A 46 -13.71 17.79 14.58
N GLU A 47 -12.40 17.80 14.39
CA GLU A 47 -11.81 17.66 13.06
C GLU A 47 -11.89 16.23 12.57
N GLU A 48 -12.31 16.06 11.30
CA GLU A 48 -12.28 14.75 10.65
C GLU A 48 -10.84 14.33 10.37
N ILE A 49 -10.47 13.17 10.92
CA ILE A 49 -9.14 12.59 10.73
C ILE A 49 -9.25 11.50 9.67
N MET A 50 -8.44 11.63 8.62
CA MET A 50 -8.37 10.66 7.53
C MET A 50 -7.18 9.72 7.74
N GLY A 51 -7.45 8.41 7.64
CA GLY A 51 -6.43 7.36 7.68
C GLY A 51 -6.40 6.56 6.39
N GLN A 52 -5.21 6.16 5.97
CA GLN A 52 -4.98 5.30 4.81
C GLN A 52 -3.97 4.22 5.19
N GLY A 53 -4.17 3.01 4.69
CA GLY A 53 -3.24 1.89 4.86
C GLY A 53 -3.65 0.66 4.07
N THR A 54 -2.80 -0.35 4.08
CA THR A 54 -3.09 -1.66 3.49
C THR A 54 -3.66 -2.57 4.58
N ILE A 55 -4.84 -3.11 4.35
CA ILE A 55 -5.49 -3.97 5.34
C ILE A 55 -4.81 -5.34 5.43
N GLU A 56 -4.57 -5.79 6.65
CA GLU A 56 -4.31 -7.19 7.00
C GLU A 56 -5.50 -7.70 7.79
N VAL A 57 -6.22 -8.67 7.23
CA VAL A 57 -7.35 -9.33 7.89
C VAL A 57 -6.85 -10.52 8.67
N LEU A 58 -7.15 -10.55 9.97
CA LEU A 58 -6.75 -11.63 10.88
C LEU A 58 -7.79 -12.77 10.89
N PRO A 59 -7.41 -13.98 11.34
CA PRO A 59 -8.32 -15.14 11.39
C PRO A 59 -9.61 -14.89 12.18
N ASP A 60 -9.56 -14.02 13.18
CA ASP A 60 -10.71 -13.62 14.00
C ASP A 60 -11.70 -12.71 13.26
N GLY A 61 -11.40 -12.33 12.01
CA GLY A 61 -12.27 -11.57 11.12
C GLY A 61 -12.17 -10.06 11.26
N PHE A 62 -11.41 -9.52 12.19
CA PHE A 62 -11.06 -8.09 12.20
C PHE A 62 -9.76 -7.84 11.45
N GLY A 63 -9.43 -6.59 11.19
CA GLY A 63 -8.20 -6.23 10.47
C GLY A 63 -7.50 -5.02 11.04
N PHE A 64 -6.27 -4.80 10.54
CA PHE A 64 -5.51 -3.59 10.77
C PHE A 64 -5.05 -2.98 9.45
N LEU A 65 -5.13 -1.65 9.34
CA LEU A 65 -4.51 -0.94 8.24
C LEU A 65 -3.03 -0.72 8.58
N ARG A 66 -2.17 -1.37 7.83
CA ARG A 66 -0.71 -1.31 7.95
C ARG A 66 -0.14 -0.18 7.11
N SER A 67 0.90 0.45 7.61
CA SER A 67 1.59 1.54 6.91
C SER A 67 2.72 1.02 6.02
N PRO A 68 2.81 1.46 4.75
CA PRO A 68 3.96 1.14 3.90
C PRO A 68 5.27 1.71 4.45
N GLU A 69 5.23 2.81 5.22
CA GLU A 69 6.42 3.40 5.84
C GLU A 69 7.02 2.52 6.94
N ALA A 70 6.20 1.63 7.54
CA ALA A 70 6.63 0.61 8.49
C ALA A 70 6.89 -0.76 7.82
N ASN A 71 7.04 -0.81 6.49
CA ASN A 71 7.14 -2.06 5.71
C ASN A 71 6.00 -3.04 6.03
N TYR A 72 4.80 -2.53 6.29
CA TYR A 72 3.61 -3.30 6.65
C TYR A 72 3.72 -4.12 7.94
N LEU A 73 4.74 -3.86 8.76
CA LEU A 73 4.90 -4.49 10.07
C LEU A 73 3.90 -3.95 11.08
N ALA A 74 3.51 -4.80 12.04
CA ALA A 74 2.63 -4.41 13.12
C ALA A 74 3.24 -3.28 13.97
N GLY A 75 2.46 -2.23 14.19
CA GLY A 75 2.89 -1.05 14.92
C GLY A 75 1.78 -0.45 15.80
N PRO A 76 2.13 0.44 16.73
CA PRO A 76 1.16 1.10 17.60
C PRO A 76 0.28 2.12 16.87
N ASP A 77 0.67 2.53 15.68
CA ASP A 77 -0.01 3.48 14.80
C ASP A 77 -0.91 2.80 13.74
N ASP A 78 -1.13 1.50 13.88
CA ASP A 78 -2.07 0.76 13.05
C ASP A 78 -3.51 1.19 13.34
N ILE A 79 -4.35 1.12 12.31
CA ILE A 79 -5.76 1.49 12.42
C ILE A 79 -6.60 0.21 12.46
N TYR A 80 -7.35 0.05 13.50
CA TYR A 80 -8.25 -1.10 13.67
C TYR A 80 -9.46 -1.01 12.74
N VAL A 81 -9.81 -2.12 12.10
CA VAL A 81 -10.99 -2.29 11.25
C VAL A 81 -11.86 -3.39 11.84
N SER A 82 -13.12 -3.08 12.13
CA SER A 82 -14.04 -4.01 12.76
C SER A 82 -14.44 -5.17 11.84
N PRO A 83 -14.79 -6.34 12.40
CA PRO A 83 -15.27 -7.50 11.61
C PRO A 83 -16.50 -7.17 10.76
N ASN A 84 -17.35 -6.28 11.25
CA ASN A 84 -18.54 -5.85 10.52
C ASN A 84 -18.18 -5.08 9.26
N GLN A 85 -17.18 -4.18 9.32
CA GLN A 85 -16.69 -3.44 8.15
C GLN A 85 -15.99 -4.38 7.18
N VAL A 86 -15.15 -5.30 7.66
CA VAL A 86 -14.48 -6.30 6.81
C VAL A 86 -15.51 -7.11 6.01
N ARG A 87 -16.55 -7.61 6.66
CA ARG A 87 -17.61 -8.39 6.01
C ARG A 87 -18.50 -7.55 5.10
N LYS A 88 -18.93 -6.37 5.56
CA LYS A 88 -19.83 -5.49 4.81
C LYS A 88 -19.26 -5.10 3.45
N PHE A 89 -17.99 -4.74 3.41
CA PHE A 89 -17.31 -4.26 2.21
C PHE A 89 -16.48 -5.35 1.50
N GLY A 90 -16.46 -6.58 2.02
CA GLY A 90 -15.71 -7.68 1.44
C GLY A 90 -14.20 -7.40 1.37
N LEU A 91 -13.65 -6.76 2.42
CA LEU A 91 -12.23 -6.39 2.47
C LEU A 91 -11.35 -7.64 2.56
N ARG A 92 -10.23 -7.60 1.87
CA ARG A 92 -9.26 -8.71 1.83
C ARG A 92 -7.87 -8.19 2.19
N THR A 93 -7.06 -9.05 2.78
CA THR A 93 -5.65 -8.73 3.01
C THR A 93 -4.97 -8.29 1.72
N GLY A 94 -4.32 -7.13 1.78
CA GLY A 94 -3.67 -6.49 0.63
C GLY A 94 -4.48 -5.35 0.00
N ASP A 95 -5.75 -5.15 0.38
CA ASP A 95 -6.52 -3.99 -0.10
C ASP A 95 -5.99 -2.70 0.50
N THR A 96 -5.87 -1.67 -0.32
CA THR A 96 -5.60 -0.31 0.14
C THR A 96 -6.92 0.34 0.55
N VAL A 97 -7.01 0.74 1.80
CA VAL A 97 -8.23 1.29 2.40
C VAL A 97 -7.97 2.71 2.85
N GLU A 98 -8.89 3.62 2.54
CA GLU A 98 -8.91 4.99 3.01
C GLU A 98 -10.25 5.29 3.67
N GLY A 99 -10.21 5.99 4.79
CA GLY A 99 -11.42 6.34 5.50
C GLY A 99 -11.19 7.27 6.68
N GLU A 100 -12.31 7.67 7.26
CA GLU A 100 -12.35 8.46 8.48
C GLU A 100 -12.04 7.57 9.69
N ILE A 101 -11.13 8.04 10.53
CA ILE A 101 -10.72 7.35 11.74
C ILE A 101 -11.04 8.18 12.98
N ARG A 102 -11.25 7.49 14.09
CA ARG A 102 -11.37 8.11 15.42
C ARG A 102 -10.21 7.73 16.31
N GLY A 103 -9.94 8.58 17.26
CA GLY A 103 -9.02 8.28 18.35
C GLY A 103 -9.47 7.07 19.18
N PRO A 104 -8.55 6.41 19.88
CA PRO A 104 -8.88 5.35 20.81
C PRO A 104 -9.69 5.88 21.99
N LYS A 105 -10.68 5.08 22.41
CA LYS A 105 -11.45 5.31 23.64
C LYS A 105 -10.71 4.73 24.85
N ASP A 106 -11.24 4.97 26.03
CA ASP A 106 -10.69 4.41 27.27
C ASP A 106 -10.61 2.88 27.16
N GLY A 107 -9.39 2.35 27.31
CA GLY A 107 -9.09 0.92 27.18
C GLY A 107 -8.73 0.46 25.76
N GLU A 108 -8.89 1.28 24.73
CA GLU A 108 -8.46 0.98 23.37
C GLU A 108 -7.00 1.43 23.14
N ARG A 109 -6.25 0.67 22.33
CA ARG A 109 -4.85 1.00 22.02
C ARG A 109 -4.68 1.63 20.64
N TYR A 110 -5.61 1.37 19.72
CA TYR A 110 -5.48 1.71 18.31
C TYR A 110 -6.54 2.72 17.90
N PHE A 111 -6.21 3.52 16.88
CA PHE A 111 -7.21 4.25 16.13
C PHE A 111 -8.20 3.26 15.49
N ALA A 112 -9.43 3.66 15.33
CA ALA A 112 -10.46 2.80 14.73
C ALA A 112 -11.05 3.46 13.48
N LEU A 113 -11.21 2.68 12.43
CA LEU A 113 -11.90 3.10 11.21
C LEU A 113 -13.40 3.27 11.54
N VAL A 114 -13.93 4.47 11.31
CA VAL A 114 -15.34 4.81 11.52
C VAL A 114 -16.10 4.66 10.22
N ARG A 115 -15.62 5.33 9.18
CA ARG A 115 -16.25 5.39 7.87
C ARG A 115 -15.25 5.06 6.77
N LEU A 116 -15.60 4.12 5.93
CA LEU A 116 -14.80 3.75 4.77
C LEU A 116 -15.16 4.66 3.61
N ILE A 117 -14.16 5.24 2.95
CA ILE A 117 -14.33 6.18 1.84
C ILE A 117 -13.94 5.53 0.52
N SER A 118 -12.76 4.90 0.46
CA SER A 118 -12.31 4.23 -0.74
C SER A 118 -11.62 2.89 -0.43
N VAL A 119 -11.70 1.96 -1.38
CA VAL A 119 -10.96 0.69 -1.37
C VAL A 119 -10.29 0.53 -2.73
N ASN A 120 -8.96 0.39 -2.73
CA ASN A 120 -8.16 0.31 -3.95
C ASN A 120 -8.42 1.49 -4.92
N PHE A 121 -8.67 2.68 -4.36
CA PHE A 121 -8.97 3.94 -5.07
C PHE A 121 -10.35 4.00 -5.74
N ASP A 122 -11.18 2.97 -5.55
CA ASP A 122 -12.57 2.91 -6.03
C ASP A 122 -13.57 3.11 -4.89
N GLU A 123 -14.83 3.36 -5.24
CA GLU A 123 -15.92 3.42 -4.27
C GLU A 123 -16.14 2.05 -3.60
N PRO A 124 -16.47 2.01 -2.30
CA PRO A 124 -16.60 0.77 -1.55
C PRO A 124 -17.61 -0.22 -2.13
N ASP A 125 -18.68 0.27 -2.75
CA ASP A 125 -19.72 -0.58 -3.34
C ASP A 125 -19.25 -1.26 -4.64
N ALA A 126 -18.39 -0.62 -5.43
CA ALA A 126 -17.80 -1.21 -6.62
C ALA A 126 -16.92 -2.42 -6.29
N VAL A 127 -16.17 -2.34 -5.19
CA VAL A 127 -15.24 -3.39 -4.77
C VAL A 127 -15.96 -4.64 -4.24
N ARG A 128 -17.18 -4.50 -3.75
CA ARG A 128 -17.97 -5.62 -3.20
C ARG A 128 -18.25 -6.73 -4.20
N HIS A 129 -18.35 -6.38 -5.48
CA HIS A 129 -18.70 -7.32 -6.57
C HIS A 129 -17.48 -7.86 -7.33
N ARG A 130 -16.26 -7.63 -6.83
CA ARG A 130 -15.05 -8.09 -7.49
C ARG A 130 -14.94 -9.61 -7.50
N VAL A 131 -14.49 -10.14 -8.63
CA VAL A 131 -14.21 -11.56 -8.80
C VAL A 131 -12.97 -11.96 -8.00
N ASN A 132 -13.00 -13.12 -7.36
CA ASN A 132 -11.81 -13.69 -6.72
C ASN A 132 -10.81 -14.13 -7.78
N PHE A 133 -9.53 -13.93 -7.51
CA PHE A 133 -8.45 -14.38 -8.40
C PHE A 133 -8.56 -15.89 -8.70
N ASP A 134 -8.87 -16.71 -7.71
CA ASP A 134 -9.01 -18.17 -7.87
C ASP A 134 -10.18 -18.56 -8.79
N ASN A 135 -11.14 -17.66 -9.02
CA ASN A 135 -12.28 -17.89 -9.90
C ASN A 135 -12.02 -17.40 -11.34
N LEU A 136 -10.86 -16.78 -11.58
CA LEU A 136 -10.49 -16.36 -12.94
C LEU A 136 -10.12 -17.58 -13.79
N THR A 137 -10.63 -17.59 -15.03
CA THR A 137 -10.23 -18.61 -16.00
C THR A 137 -8.79 -18.36 -16.46
N PRO A 138 -7.86 -19.32 -16.27
CA PRO A 138 -6.51 -19.16 -16.75
C PRO A 138 -6.49 -19.17 -18.30
N LEU A 139 -5.83 -18.17 -18.86
CA LEU A 139 -5.63 -18.06 -20.32
C LEU A 139 -4.16 -18.27 -20.64
N TYR A 140 -3.88 -18.85 -21.80
CA TYR A 140 -2.53 -18.82 -22.36
C TYR A 140 -2.19 -17.39 -22.78
N PRO A 141 -0.90 -16.99 -22.72
CA PRO A 141 -0.46 -15.68 -23.21
C PRO A 141 -0.75 -15.55 -24.71
N ASP A 142 -1.75 -14.78 -25.08
CA ASP A 142 -2.21 -14.54 -26.46
C ASP A 142 -1.72 -13.20 -27.01
N GLU A 143 -1.29 -12.29 -26.14
CA GLU A 143 -0.76 -10.99 -26.50
C GLU A 143 0.77 -10.99 -26.42
N LYS A 144 1.43 -10.84 -27.58
CA LYS A 144 2.90 -10.83 -27.68
C LYS A 144 3.50 -9.57 -27.07
N LEU A 145 4.56 -9.74 -26.27
CA LEU A 145 5.48 -8.67 -25.88
C LEU A 145 6.48 -8.47 -27.04
N THR A 146 6.46 -7.30 -27.65
CA THR A 146 7.46 -6.92 -28.66
C THR A 146 8.68 -6.35 -27.94
N LEU A 147 9.77 -7.12 -27.90
CA LEU A 147 11.01 -6.75 -27.24
C LEU A 147 11.97 -5.99 -28.19
N ASP A 148 11.82 -6.18 -29.50
CA ASP A 148 12.66 -5.50 -30.48
C ASP A 148 12.31 -4.01 -30.53
N SER A 149 13.28 -3.17 -30.23
CA SER A 149 13.14 -1.73 -30.38
C SER A 149 13.21 -1.33 -31.84
N ALA A 150 12.24 -0.52 -32.30
CA ALA A 150 12.29 0.10 -33.62
C ALA A 150 13.40 1.18 -33.75
N ASP A 151 14.08 1.52 -32.63
CA ASP A 151 15.15 2.52 -32.62
C ASP A 151 16.40 2.00 -33.31
N PRO A 152 16.81 2.61 -34.43
CA PRO A 152 18.00 2.19 -35.18
C PRO A 152 19.31 2.42 -34.42
N THR A 153 19.30 3.21 -33.36
CA THR A 153 20.49 3.48 -32.54
C THR A 153 20.83 2.32 -31.60
N VAL A 154 19.87 1.43 -31.32
CA VAL A 154 20.05 0.23 -30.49
C VAL A 154 20.86 -0.81 -31.27
N LYS A 155 22.14 -0.92 -30.91
CA LYS A 155 23.09 -1.86 -31.56
C LYS A 155 22.87 -3.31 -31.16
N ASP A 156 22.33 -3.55 -29.97
CA ASP A 156 22.07 -4.91 -29.47
C ASP A 156 20.85 -5.53 -30.18
N LYS A 157 21.07 -6.69 -30.81
CA LYS A 157 20.04 -7.45 -31.52
C LYS A 157 19.46 -8.60 -30.69
N SER A 158 19.84 -8.73 -29.43
CA SER A 158 19.41 -9.83 -28.56
C SER A 158 17.89 -9.89 -28.42
N ALA A 159 17.22 -8.76 -28.22
CA ALA A 159 15.77 -8.65 -28.12
C ALA A 159 15.08 -9.15 -29.40
N ARG A 160 15.57 -8.79 -30.58
CA ARG A 160 15.07 -9.24 -31.86
C ARG A 160 15.23 -10.75 -32.07
N VAL A 161 16.36 -11.30 -31.62
CA VAL A 161 16.60 -12.76 -31.69
C VAL A 161 15.60 -13.48 -30.79
N ILE A 162 15.31 -12.99 -29.60
CA ILE A 162 14.29 -13.56 -28.69
C ILE A 162 12.92 -13.49 -29.34
N ASP A 163 12.53 -12.37 -29.93
CA ASP A 163 11.24 -12.18 -30.57
C ASP A 163 10.98 -13.14 -31.74
N ILE A 164 12.06 -13.61 -32.39
CA ILE A 164 11.98 -14.55 -33.52
C ILE A 164 12.00 -16.01 -33.04
N ILE A 165 12.91 -16.35 -32.10
CA ILE A 165 13.18 -17.74 -31.72
C ILE A 165 12.29 -18.19 -30.56
N SER A 166 12.04 -17.29 -29.60
CA SER A 166 11.29 -17.56 -28.37
C SER A 166 10.41 -16.37 -28.01
N PRO A 167 9.37 -16.08 -28.81
CA PRO A 167 8.48 -14.95 -28.54
C PRO A 167 7.85 -15.05 -27.15
N GLN A 168 7.79 -13.95 -26.45
CA GLN A 168 7.24 -13.86 -25.11
C GLN A 168 5.87 -13.20 -25.15
N GLY A 169 4.93 -13.74 -24.38
CA GLY A 169 3.60 -13.16 -24.19
C GLY A 169 3.45 -12.45 -22.85
N LYS A 170 2.49 -11.54 -22.76
CA LYS A 170 2.16 -10.86 -21.51
C LYS A 170 1.71 -11.89 -20.46
N GLY A 171 2.29 -11.81 -19.24
CA GLY A 171 2.03 -12.75 -18.15
C GLY A 171 2.76 -14.10 -18.26
N GLN A 172 3.53 -14.34 -19.32
CA GLN A 172 4.30 -15.57 -19.48
C GLN A 172 5.48 -15.62 -18.51
N ARG A 173 5.72 -16.80 -17.93
CA ARG A 173 6.94 -17.08 -17.17
C ARG A 173 8.01 -17.66 -18.08
N ALA A 174 9.18 -17.08 -18.08
CA ALA A 174 10.33 -17.52 -18.85
C ALA A 174 11.52 -17.84 -17.95
N LEU A 175 12.34 -18.81 -18.35
CA LEU A 175 13.58 -19.17 -17.66
C LEU A 175 14.76 -18.92 -18.59
N ILE A 176 15.71 -18.10 -18.15
CA ILE A 176 16.97 -17.85 -18.85
C ILE A 176 18.06 -18.67 -18.20
N VAL A 177 18.53 -19.70 -18.88
CA VAL A 177 19.63 -20.55 -18.44
C VAL A 177 20.88 -20.19 -19.20
N ALA A 178 21.93 -19.83 -18.46
CA ALA A 178 23.22 -19.46 -19.05
C ALA A 178 24.36 -19.71 -18.04
N PRO A 179 25.56 -20.12 -18.50
CA PRO A 179 26.73 -20.19 -17.65
C PRO A 179 27.07 -18.84 -16.98
N PRO A 180 27.90 -18.82 -15.94
CA PRO A 180 28.39 -17.57 -15.37
C PRO A 180 29.12 -16.71 -16.41
N ARG A 181 29.00 -15.38 -16.30
CA ARG A 181 29.71 -14.38 -17.15
C ARG A 181 29.36 -14.41 -18.64
N THR A 182 28.22 -14.93 -19.03
CA THR A 182 27.77 -14.98 -20.43
C THR A 182 26.81 -13.85 -20.84
N GLY A 183 26.70 -12.81 -20.03
CA GLY A 183 25.85 -11.66 -20.37
C GLY A 183 24.38 -11.78 -19.94
N LYS A 184 24.02 -12.74 -19.06
CA LYS A 184 22.63 -12.92 -18.57
C LYS A 184 22.03 -11.64 -18.04
N THR A 185 22.73 -10.90 -17.19
CA THR A 185 22.28 -9.64 -16.61
C THR A 185 22.05 -8.57 -17.67
N VAL A 186 22.93 -8.48 -18.66
CA VAL A 186 22.82 -7.52 -19.77
C VAL A 186 21.57 -7.85 -20.60
N LEU A 187 21.33 -9.14 -20.85
CA LEU A 187 20.12 -9.58 -21.56
C LEU A 187 18.85 -9.19 -20.81
N LEU A 188 18.79 -9.42 -19.50
CA LEU A 188 17.65 -9.02 -18.66
C LEU A 188 17.43 -7.50 -18.64
N GLN A 189 18.52 -6.71 -18.59
CA GLN A 189 18.43 -5.25 -18.69
C GLN A 189 17.88 -4.79 -20.04
N ASN A 190 18.26 -5.45 -21.13
CA ASN A 190 17.77 -5.13 -22.47
C ASN A 190 16.30 -5.50 -22.66
N ILE A 191 15.84 -6.58 -22.04
CA ILE A 191 14.41 -6.97 -22.02
C ILE A 191 13.58 -5.99 -21.19
N ALA A 192 14.13 -5.39 -20.13
CA ALA A 192 13.42 -4.49 -19.23
C ALA A 192 13.34 -3.03 -19.71
N ARG A 193 14.04 -2.68 -20.78
CA ARG A 193 14.01 -1.34 -21.43
C ARG A 193 12.86 -1.20 -22.41
#